data_07432f048ad467d970828206b9445d2c
#
_entry.id   07432f048ad467d970828206b9445d2c
#
_cell.length_a   1.000
_cell.length_b   1.000
_cell.length_c   1.000
_cell.angle_alpha   90.00
_cell.angle_beta   90.00
_cell.angle_gamma   90.00
#
_symmetry.space_group_name_H-M   'P 1'
#
loop_
_entity.id
_entity.type
_entity.pdbx_description
1 polymer ?
#
loop_
_entity_poly.entity_id
_entity_poly.type
_entity_poly.pdbx_seq_one_letter_code
_entity_poly.pdbx_strand_id
1 'polypeptide(L)'
;MPFQQREQNGLVWFTADVLNQIPHGFSTRMGGVPPAPWDSLNLRPNQGDGPEALRENYRRFFAVLGLDEHRTVLSQQTHTANIRRVTAADAGKGVVRPRDYTDVDALITNEAALPLTVFSADCGTVLLYDPVRQAVGAAHAGWRGCAAGIVEKTVQAMEDAYGSRPADLLAALGPCIGRCCFETDGDVPAAMRDALGADAEPHMERRGVKFHVDLAGLNRQWLLRAGLAPEHIEVSGVCTACRPDLFWSHRKMGDQRGVQAAVIALKECL
;
A
#
# COMPACT_ATOMS: atom_id res chain seq x y z
N MET A 1 -13.65 10.97 -10.84
CA MET A 1 -12.32 10.39 -10.61
C MET A 1 -12.49 9.29 -9.59
N PRO A 2 -11.94 8.11 -9.79
CA PRO A 2 -12.22 6.94 -8.95
C PRO A 2 -11.64 7.03 -7.52
N PHE A 3 -10.56 7.81 -7.31
CA PHE A 3 -10.01 8.09 -5.98
C PHE A 3 -10.54 9.43 -5.44
N GLN A 4 -10.93 9.46 -4.17
CA GLN A 4 -11.45 10.65 -3.51
C GLN A 4 -10.48 11.08 -2.40
N GLN A 5 -10.07 12.35 -2.42
CA GLN A 5 -9.40 12.99 -1.30
C GLN A 5 -10.44 13.30 -0.22
N ARG A 6 -10.15 12.91 1.00
CA ARG A 6 -10.96 13.16 2.21
C ARG A 6 -10.18 14.05 3.16
N GLU A 7 -10.88 14.82 3.95
CA GLU A 7 -10.29 15.66 4.98
C GLU A 7 -11.18 15.71 6.22
N GLN A 8 -10.56 15.56 7.39
CA GLN A 8 -11.22 15.74 8.69
C GLN A 8 -10.20 16.17 9.74
N ASN A 9 -10.45 17.27 10.44
CA ASN A 9 -9.61 17.81 11.51
C ASN A 9 -8.14 18.00 11.10
N GLY A 10 -7.90 18.47 9.86
CA GLY A 10 -6.57 18.67 9.27
C GLY A 10 -5.87 17.39 8.82
N LEU A 11 -6.42 16.21 9.08
CA LEU A 11 -5.95 14.96 8.53
C LEU A 11 -6.50 14.79 7.12
N VAL A 12 -5.61 14.49 6.16
CA VAL A 12 -5.97 14.26 4.75
C VAL A 12 -5.60 12.83 4.37
N TRP A 13 -6.53 12.14 3.70
CA TRP A 13 -6.31 10.78 3.18
C TRP A 13 -7.06 10.56 1.87
N PHE A 14 -6.77 9.44 1.21
CA PHE A 14 -7.45 9.04 -0.02
C PHE A 14 -8.22 7.74 0.19
N THR A 15 -9.37 7.63 -0.47
CA THR A 15 -10.17 6.40 -0.58
C THR A 15 -10.40 6.07 -2.04
N ALA A 16 -10.61 4.79 -2.36
CA ALA A 16 -10.94 4.29 -3.68
C ALA A 16 -12.44 3.94 -3.75
N ASP A 17 -13.14 4.39 -4.79
CA ASP A 17 -14.58 4.12 -4.91
C ASP A 17 -14.89 2.63 -5.07
N VAL A 18 -14.00 1.87 -5.72
CA VAL A 18 -14.13 0.41 -5.88
C VAL A 18 -14.15 -0.34 -4.53
N LEU A 19 -13.56 0.24 -3.48
CA LEU A 19 -13.50 -0.32 -2.12
C LEU A 19 -14.47 0.33 -1.13
N ASN A 20 -15.44 1.14 -1.58
CA ASN A 20 -16.32 1.95 -0.73
C ASN A 20 -17.17 1.13 0.27
N GLN A 21 -17.29 -0.18 0.06
CA GLN A 21 -18.08 -1.09 0.89
C GLN A 21 -17.40 -1.43 2.23
N ILE A 22 -16.08 -1.25 2.33
CA ILE A 22 -15.28 -1.63 3.50
C ILE A 22 -14.37 -0.49 3.98
N PRO A 23 -13.98 -0.47 5.26
CA PRO A 23 -13.00 0.49 5.77
C PRO A 23 -11.65 0.33 5.06
N HIS A 24 -11.18 1.41 4.44
CA HIS A 24 -9.87 1.46 3.81
C HIS A 24 -9.38 2.91 3.70
N GLY A 25 -8.10 3.09 3.53
CA GLY A 25 -7.54 4.42 3.29
C GLY A 25 -6.05 4.41 3.00
N PHE A 26 -5.63 5.41 2.24
CA PHE A 26 -4.23 5.73 1.97
C PHE A 26 -3.95 7.06 2.65
N SER A 27 -3.13 7.06 3.69
CA SER A 27 -2.81 8.30 4.42
C SER A 27 -1.94 9.22 3.57
N THR A 28 -1.97 10.50 3.93
CA THR A 28 -0.97 11.48 3.50
C THR A 28 -0.03 11.79 4.68
N ARG A 29 0.83 12.82 4.53
CA ARG A 29 1.63 13.34 5.64
C ARG A 29 0.89 14.39 6.49
N MET A 30 -0.35 14.76 6.12
CA MET A 30 -1.09 15.85 6.75
C MET A 30 -1.84 15.40 8.01
N GLY A 31 -1.88 16.28 9.04
CA GLY A 31 -2.70 16.09 10.23
C GLY A 31 -2.05 15.27 11.36
N GLY A 32 -0.76 15.04 11.28
CA GLY A 32 0.00 14.40 12.37
C GLY A 32 0.34 15.34 13.51
N VAL A 33 1.06 14.82 14.49
CA VAL A 33 1.58 15.58 15.63
C VAL A 33 3.11 15.67 15.59
N PRO A 34 3.69 16.80 16.07
CA PRO A 34 5.15 16.97 16.15
C PRO A 34 5.82 15.90 17.03
N PRO A 35 7.15 15.69 17.00
CA PRO A 35 8.17 16.72 16.75
C PRO A 35 8.73 16.77 15.33
N ALA A 36 9.36 17.92 15.02
CA ALA A 36 10.17 18.06 13.82
C ALA A 36 11.35 17.06 13.81
N PRO A 37 11.82 16.58 12.62
CA PRO A 37 11.42 16.99 11.27
C PRO A 37 10.15 16.29 10.78
N TRP A 38 9.53 15.41 11.58
CA TRP A 38 8.32 14.65 11.24
C TRP A 38 7.06 15.31 11.83
N ASP A 39 7.01 16.65 11.76
CA ASP A 39 5.88 17.47 12.21
C ASP A 39 4.61 17.32 11.35
N SER A 40 4.40 16.12 10.89
CA SER A 40 3.35 15.65 10.01
C SER A 40 2.97 14.22 10.37
N LEU A 41 1.95 13.66 9.72
CA LEU A 41 1.51 12.28 9.95
C LEU A 41 2.57 11.29 9.47
N ASN A 42 3.38 10.78 10.39
CA ASN A 42 4.26 9.64 10.18
C ASN A 42 3.67 8.42 10.87
N LEU A 43 3.61 7.28 10.16
CA LEU A 43 2.98 6.05 10.66
C LEU A 43 3.97 4.88 10.79
N ARG A 44 5.27 5.10 10.53
CA ARG A 44 6.27 4.05 10.66
C ARG A 44 6.94 4.09 12.05
N PRO A 45 6.95 2.96 12.78
CA PRO A 45 7.70 2.86 14.03
C PRO A 45 9.21 3.10 13.82
N ASN A 46 9.87 3.67 14.85
CA ASN A 46 11.32 3.84 14.93
C ASN A 46 11.91 4.81 13.87
N GLN A 47 11.18 5.85 13.50
CA GLN A 47 11.67 6.93 12.61
C GLN A 47 12.06 8.21 13.37
N GLY A 48 12.11 8.18 14.70
CA GLY A 48 12.61 9.28 15.52
C GLY A 48 11.56 10.21 16.13
N ASP A 49 10.29 10.06 15.78
CA ASP A 49 9.18 10.88 16.29
C ASP A 49 8.64 10.45 17.67
N GLY A 50 9.28 9.47 18.28
CA GLY A 50 8.93 8.99 19.63
C GLY A 50 7.63 8.16 19.66
N PRO A 51 7.46 7.31 20.70
CA PRO A 51 6.34 6.37 20.77
C PRO A 51 4.99 7.05 21.02
N GLU A 52 4.96 8.21 21.66
CA GLU A 52 3.71 8.93 21.95
C GLU A 52 3.13 9.60 20.71
N ALA A 53 3.97 10.30 19.94
CA ALA A 53 3.57 10.89 18.67
C ALA A 53 3.09 9.83 17.67
N LEU A 54 3.81 8.70 17.61
CA LEU A 54 3.41 7.57 16.75
C LEU A 54 2.03 7.02 17.15
N ARG A 55 1.78 6.77 18.46
CA ARG A 55 0.46 6.30 18.94
C ARG A 55 -0.65 7.28 18.59
N GLU A 56 -0.44 8.58 18.81
CA GLU A 56 -1.42 9.59 18.47
C GLU A 56 -1.69 9.66 16.96
N ASN A 57 -0.67 9.51 16.11
CA ASN A 57 -0.81 9.46 14.66
C ASN A 57 -1.65 8.24 14.22
N TYR A 58 -1.41 7.06 14.81
CA TYR A 58 -2.24 5.87 14.57
C TYR A 58 -3.68 6.12 14.99
N ARG A 59 -3.90 6.58 16.23
CA ARG A 59 -5.24 6.87 16.75
C ARG A 59 -6.00 7.82 15.82
N ARG A 60 -5.38 8.89 15.33
CA ARG A 60 -6.01 9.84 14.41
C ARG A 60 -6.41 9.20 13.09
N PHE A 61 -5.47 8.50 12.46
CA PHE A 61 -5.73 7.93 11.15
C PHE A 61 -6.74 6.79 11.21
N PHE A 62 -6.65 5.92 12.20
CA PHE A 62 -7.59 4.82 12.36
C PHE A 62 -9.00 5.29 12.76
N ALA A 63 -9.10 6.34 13.56
CA ALA A 63 -10.39 6.94 13.93
C ALA A 63 -11.19 7.43 12.71
N VAL A 64 -10.56 8.08 11.73
CA VAL A 64 -11.26 8.54 10.51
C VAL A 64 -11.66 7.40 9.58
N LEU A 65 -11.06 6.22 9.73
CA LEU A 65 -11.43 4.98 9.03
C LEU A 65 -12.49 4.16 9.79
N GLY A 66 -12.82 4.55 11.04
CA GLY A 66 -13.70 3.79 11.91
C GLY A 66 -13.10 2.45 12.34
N LEU A 67 -11.78 2.38 12.53
CA LEU A 67 -11.01 1.18 12.88
C LEU A 67 -10.32 1.34 14.23
N ASP A 68 -10.08 0.20 14.91
CA ASP A 68 -9.28 0.13 16.13
C ASP A 68 -7.80 -0.07 15.77
N GLU A 69 -6.98 0.93 16.05
CA GLU A 69 -5.53 0.91 15.80
C GLU A 69 -4.81 -0.17 16.61
N HIS A 70 -5.36 -0.57 17.77
CA HIS A 70 -4.77 -1.61 18.61
C HIS A 70 -4.90 -3.01 18.03
N ARG A 71 -5.79 -3.19 17.05
CA ARG A 71 -6.00 -4.47 16.36
C ARG A 71 -5.19 -4.60 15.09
N THR A 72 -4.61 -3.52 14.56
CA THR A 72 -3.92 -3.56 13.26
C THR A 72 -2.71 -4.48 13.28
N VAL A 73 -2.49 -5.15 12.15
CA VAL A 73 -1.29 -5.96 11.89
C VAL A 73 -0.42 -5.21 10.88
N LEU A 74 0.83 -4.94 11.28
CA LEU A 74 1.79 -4.24 10.43
C LEU A 74 2.65 -5.23 9.64
N SER A 75 2.85 -4.97 8.36
CA SER A 75 3.89 -5.65 7.57
C SER A 75 5.29 -5.36 8.12
N GLN A 76 6.28 -6.17 7.74
CA GLN A 76 7.70 -5.87 7.92
C GLN A 76 8.41 -5.96 6.58
N GLN A 77 8.29 -4.91 5.84
CA GLN A 77 8.67 -4.79 4.43
C GLN A 77 10.18 -4.72 4.25
N THR A 78 10.69 -5.54 3.35
CA THR A 78 12.10 -5.59 2.94
C THR A 78 12.25 -5.62 1.42
N HIS A 79 11.17 -5.27 0.69
CA HIS A 79 11.07 -5.26 -0.77
C HIS A 79 11.15 -6.66 -1.39
N THR A 80 10.56 -7.64 -0.72
CA THR A 80 10.42 -9.02 -1.21
C THR A 80 9.05 -9.25 -1.85
N ALA A 81 8.70 -10.50 -2.11
CA ALA A 81 7.36 -10.93 -2.53
C ALA A 81 6.77 -11.97 -1.55
N ASN A 82 7.10 -11.83 -0.26
CA ASN A 82 6.61 -12.71 0.77
C ASN A 82 5.26 -12.21 1.31
N ILE A 83 4.30 -13.11 1.35
CA ILE A 83 2.94 -12.86 1.82
C ILE A 83 2.72 -13.63 3.13
N ARG A 84 2.05 -12.99 4.09
CA ARG A 84 1.64 -13.61 5.34
C ARG A 84 0.12 -13.62 5.46
N ARG A 85 -0.46 -14.80 5.66
CA ARG A 85 -1.82 -14.91 6.18
C ARG A 85 -1.80 -14.58 7.67
N VAL A 86 -2.69 -13.68 8.10
CA VAL A 86 -2.85 -13.26 9.50
C VAL A 86 -4.25 -13.55 10.00
N THR A 87 -4.37 -13.77 11.31
CA THR A 87 -5.60 -14.11 12.01
C THR A 87 -5.79 -13.21 13.21
N ALA A 88 -6.91 -13.34 13.94
CA ALA A 88 -7.15 -12.62 15.19
C ALA A 88 -6.01 -12.80 16.21
N ALA A 89 -5.28 -13.93 16.16
CA ALA A 89 -4.08 -14.16 16.97
C ALA A 89 -2.91 -13.21 16.62
N ASP A 90 -2.93 -12.53 15.47
CA ASP A 90 -1.91 -11.56 15.07
C ASP A 90 -2.28 -10.10 15.43
N ALA A 91 -3.50 -9.86 15.93
CA ALA A 91 -3.99 -8.51 16.22
C ALA A 91 -3.00 -7.72 17.10
N GLY A 92 -2.70 -6.48 16.68
CA GLY A 92 -1.80 -5.56 17.37
C GLY A 92 -0.31 -5.78 17.13
N LYS A 93 0.09 -6.77 16.32
CA LYS A 93 1.51 -7.01 16.01
C LYS A 93 2.14 -5.84 15.24
N GLY A 94 3.13 -5.23 15.84
CA GLY A 94 3.87 -4.08 15.34
C GLY A 94 3.42 -2.74 15.91
N VAL A 95 2.28 -2.68 16.61
CA VAL A 95 1.79 -1.48 17.30
C VAL A 95 1.80 -1.66 18.81
N VAL A 96 1.00 -2.60 19.33
CA VAL A 96 0.87 -2.83 20.78
C VAL A 96 1.71 -4.00 21.28
N ARG A 97 2.18 -4.85 20.39
CA ARG A 97 3.07 -5.96 20.70
C ARG A 97 4.10 -6.21 19.59
N PRO A 98 5.26 -6.81 19.90
CA PRO A 98 6.26 -7.12 18.89
C PRO A 98 5.74 -8.03 17.78
N ARG A 99 6.28 -7.87 16.60
CA ARG A 99 6.15 -8.84 15.49
C ARG A 99 7.06 -10.04 15.77
N ASP A 100 6.59 -11.23 15.43
CA ASP A 100 7.32 -12.50 15.47
C ASP A 100 7.69 -12.99 14.06
N TYR A 101 7.66 -12.10 13.09
CA TYR A 101 8.01 -12.32 11.68
C TYR A 101 8.84 -11.18 11.12
N THR A 102 9.60 -11.49 10.09
CA THR A 102 10.37 -10.57 9.24
C THR A 102 10.06 -10.84 7.78
N ASP A 103 10.55 -9.96 6.88
CA ASP A 103 10.47 -10.19 5.43
C ASP A 103 9.03 -10.41 4.92
N VAL A 104 8.08 -9.60 5.35
CA VAL A 104 6.68 -9.69 4.95
C VAL A 104 6.28 -8.39 4.27
N ASP A 105 6.07 -8.44 2.97
CA ASP A 105 5.69 -7.28 2.14
C ASP A 105 4.19 -7.27 1.80
N ALA A 106 3.46 -8.37 2.02
CA ALA A 106 2.01 -8.41 1.91
C ALA A 106 1.35 -9.20 3.03
N LEU A 107 0.14 -8.78 3.38
CA LEU A 107 -0.71 -9.40 4.39
C LEU A 107 -2.06 -9.76 3.77
N ILE A 108 -2.63 -10.90 4.16
CA ILE A 108 -3.98 -11.32 3.78
C ILE A 108 -4.76 -11.82 5.00
N THR A 109 -6.08 -11.57 5.05
CA THR A 109 -6.96 -12.09 6.10
C THR A 109 -8.41 -12.19 5.62
N ASN A 110 -9.17 -13.08 6.26
CA ASN A 110 -10.63 -13.12 6.19
C ASN A 110 -11.28 -12.89 7.58
N GLU A 111 -10.50 -12.38 8.52
CA GLU A 111 -10.97 -12.04 9.87
C GLU A 111 -11.59 -10.65 9.89
N ALA A 112 -12.80 -10.54 10.44
CA ALA A 112 -13.48 -9.26 10.62
C ALA A 112 -12.73 -8.36 11.62
N ALA A 113 -12.79 -7.05 11.40
CA ALA A 113 -12.19 -6.04 12.25
C ALA A 113 -10.69 -6.28 12.57
N LEU A 114 -9.95 -6.87 11.62
CA LEU A 114 -8.50 -7.05 11.69
C LEU A 114 -7.83 -6.19 10.60
N PRO A 115 -7.45 -4.93 10.90
CA PRO A 115 -6.87 -4.05 9.91
C PRO A 115 -5.48 -4.54 9.47
N LEU A 116 -5.25 -4.57 8.16
CA LEU A 116 -3.94 -4.81 7.55
C LEU A 116 -3.30 -3.48 7.18
N THR A 117 -2.04 -3.28 7.57
CA THR A 117 -1.31 -2.05 7.30
C THR A 117 0.01 -2.32 6.58
N VAL A 118 0.18 -1.68 5.43
CA VAL A 118 1.45 -1.60 4.68
C VAL A 118 1.87 -0.13 4.54
N PHE A 119 3.17 0.10 4.36
CA PHE A 119 3.77 1.45 4.36
C PHE A 119 4.38 1.79 3.02
N SER A 120 4.45 3.09 2.75
CA SER A 120 5.09 3.62 1.55
C SER A 120 5.70 5.00 1.78
N ALA A 121 6.75 5.28 1.03
CA ALA A 121 7.20 6.61 0.64
C ALA A 121 7.80 6.45 -0.76
N ASP A 122 6.95 6.63 -1.77
CA ASP A 122 7.14 6.42 -3.22
C ASP A 122 6.81 5.02 -3.75
N CYS A 123 7.02 3.95 -3.00
CA CYS A 123 6.64 2.60 -3.45
C CYS A 123 5.13 2.49 -3.70
N GLY A 124 4.72 1.58 -4.59
CA GLY A 124 3.31 1.25 -4.78
C GLY A 124 2.74 0.54 -3.54
N THR A 125 1.45 0.79 -3.27
CA THR A 125 0.65 0.02 -2.32
C THR A 125 -0.61 -0.46 -3.01
N VAL A 126 -0.98 -1.71 -2.79
CA VAL A 126 -2.17 -2.32 -3.38
C VAL A 126 -3.05 -2.87 -2.28
N LEU A 127 -4.31 -2.45 -2.26
CA LEU A 127 -5.34 -3.00 -1.40
C LEU A 127 -6.27 -3.87 -2.24
N LEU A 128 -6.60 -5.06 -1.73
CA LEU A 128 -7.44 -6.07 -2.38
C LEU A 128 -8.64 -6.38 -1.49
N TYR A 129 -9.81 -6.56 -2.09
CA TYR A 129 -11.02 -7.01 -1.42
C TYR A 129 -11.76 -8.04 -2.24
N ASP A 130 -12.13 -9.14 -1.59
CA ASP A 130 -13.05 -10.14 -2.11
C ASP A 130 -14.42 -9.98 -1.43
N PRO A 131 -15.43 -9.43 -2.12
CA PRO A 131 -16.76 -9.27 -1.54
C PRO A 131 -17.52 -10.60 -1.40
N VAL A 132 -17.12 -11.63 -2.13
CA VAL A 132 -17.77 -12.96 -2.13
C VAL A 132 -17.25 -13.81 -0.98
N ARG A 133 -15.93 -13.86 -0.81
CA ARG A 133 -15.26 -14.68 0.24
C ARG A 133 -15.02 -13.90 1.52
N GLN A 134 -15.35 -12.59 1.54
CA GLN A 134 -15.08 -11.70 2.67
C GLN A 134 -13.61 -11.85 3.10
N ALA A 135 -12.71 -11.48 2.20
CA ALA A 135 -11.27 -11.51 2.44
C ALA A 135 -10.63 -10.22 1.95
N VAL A 136 -9.56 -9.80 2.61
CA VAL A 136 -8.79 -8.61 2.23
C VAL A 136 -7.32 -8.89 2.13
N GLY A 137 -6.62 -8.11 1.31
CA GLY A 137 -5.17 -8.13 1.17
C GLY A 137 -4.61 -6.72 1.13
N ALA A 138 -3.39 -6.56 1.64
CA ALA A 138 -2.61 -5.33 1.55
C ALA A 138 -1.18 -5.68 1.16
N ALA A 139 -0.68 -5.11 0.04
CA ALA A 139 0.65 -5.38 -0.48
C ALA A 139 1.47 -4.10 -0.65
N HIS A 140 2.72 -4.14 -0.22
CA HIS A 140 3.75 -3.16 -0.56
C HIS A 140 4.45 -3.60 -1.84
N ALA A 141 4.22 -2.87 -2.91
CA ALA A 141 4.64 -3.20 -4.26
C ALA A 141 5.66 -2.15 -4.80
N GLY A 142 6.79 -2.01 -4.13
CA GLY A 142 7.95 -1.30 -4.66
C GLY A 142 8.52 -2.02 -5.89
N TRP A 143 9.46 -1.42 -6.63
CA TRP A 143 9.91 -1.97 -7.90
C TRP A 143 10.48 -3.40 -7.81
N ARG A 144 11.19 -3.75 -6.72
CA ARG A 144 11.69 -5.11 -6.50
C ARG A 144 10.56 -6.10 -6.26
N GLY A 145 9.59 -5.75 -5.42
CA GLY A 145 8.39 -6.55 -5.18
C GLY A 145 7.54 -6.68 -6.46
N CYS A 146 7.42 -5.60 -7.24
CA CYS A 146 6.74 -5.62 -8.55
C CYS A 146 7.44 -6.57 -9.51
N ALA A 147 8.77 -6.49 -9.67
CA ALA A 147 9.53 -7.41 -10.50
C ALA A 147 9.44 -8.88 -10.02
N ALA A 148 9.29 -9.08 -8.71
CA ALA A 148 9.09 -10.40 -8.13
C ALA A 148 7.62 -10.89 -8.18
N GLY A 149 6.70 -10.10 -8.75
CA GLY A 149 5.27 -10.47 -8.90
C GLY A 149 4.46 -10.47 -7.61
N ILE A 150 4.80 -9.61 -6.63
CA ILE A 150 4.13 -9.60 -5.32
C ILE A 150 2.61 -9.46 -5.42
N VAL A 151 2.13 -8.66 -6.37
CA VAL A 151 0.69 -8.40 -6.53
C VAL A 151 -0.03 -9.66 -7.01
N GLU A 152 0.47 -10.32 -8.07
CA GLU A 152 -0.06 -11.59 -8.56
C GLU A 152 0.00 -12.68 -7.49
N LYS A 153 1.13 -12.78 -6.79
CA LYS A 153 1.31 -13.73 -5.68
C LYS A 153 0.35 -13.46 -4.52
N THR A 154 0.00 -12.20 -4.26
CA THR A 154 -0.99 -11.87 -3.22
C THR A 154 -2.38 -12.34 -3.62
N VAL A 155 -2.76 -12.15 -4.90
CA VAL A 155 -4.00 -12.70 -5.46
C VAL A 155 -4.02 -14.23 -5.32
N GLN A 156 -2.94 -14.91 -5.74
CA GLN A 156 -2.82 -16.38 -5.62
C GLN A 156 -2.93 -16.84 -4.16
N ALA A 157 -2.30 -16.11 -3.22
CA ALA A 157 -2.42 -16.45 -1.80
C ALA A 157 -3.86 -16.31 -1.27
N MET A 158 -4.64 -15.36 -1.80
CA MET A 158 -6.07 -15.23 -1.47
C MET A 158 -6.89 -16.37 -2.09
N GLU A 159 -6.57 -16.80 -3.32
CA GLU A 159 -7.18 -17.99 -3.93
C GLU A 159 -6.92 -19.25 -3.09
N ASP A 160 -5.65 -19.49 -2.73
CA ASP A 160 -5.23 -20.68 -1.98
C ASP A 160 -5.82 -20.72 -0.57
N ALA A 161 -5.86 -19.55 0.11
CA ALA A 161 -6.27 -19.47 1.50
C ALA A 161 -7.78 -19.40 1.71
N TYR A 162 -8.52 -18.77 0.77
CA TYR A 162 -9.95 -18.44 0.96
C TYR A 162 -10.83 -18.90 -0.20
N GLY A 163 -10.27 -19.42 -1.29
CA GLY A 163 -11.01 -19.77 -2.50
C GLY A 163 -11.52 -18.53 -3.24
N SER A 164 -10.82 -17.41 -3.11
CA SER A 164 -11.10 -16.19 -3.88
C SER A 164 -10.97 -16.48 -5.37
N ARG A 165 -11.82 -15.85 -6.19
CA ARG A 165 -11.65 -15.90 -7.65
C ARG A 165 -11.15 -14.53 -8.12
N PRO A 166 -10.08 -14.45 -8.91
CA PRO A 166 -9.55 -13.16 -9.38
C PRO A 166 -10.59 -12.23 -10.03
N ALA A 167 -11.55 -12.81 -10.77
CA ALA A 167 -12.63 -12.05 -11.39
C ALA A 167 -13.58 -11.35 -10.39
N ASP A 168 -13.66 -11.84 -9.15
CA ASP A 168 -14.49 -11.24 -8.10
C ASP A 168 -13.73 -10.20 -7.26
N LEU A 169 -12.40 -10.16 -7.36
CA LEU A 169 -11.56 -9.25 -6.58
C LEU A 169 -11.69 -7.80 -7.04
N LEU A 170 -11.71 -6.90 -6.08
CA LEU A 170 -11.61 -5.46 -6.25
C LEU A 170 -10.24 -4.99 -5.78
N ALA A 171 -9.60 -4.10 -6.53
CA ALA A 171 -8.23 -3.65 -6.27
C ALA A 171 -8.09 -2.14 -6.34
N ALA A 172 -7.38 -1.55 -5.38
CA ALA A 172 -7.01 -0.14 -5.39
C ALA A 172 -5.49 0.03 -5.28
N LEU A 173 -4.89 0.71 -6.28
CA LEU A 173 -3.49 1.11 -6.28
C LEU A 173 -3.36 2.54 -5.76
N GLY A 174 -2.78 2.70 -4.59
CA GLY A 174 -2.62 3.97 -3.89
C GLY A 174 -1.63 4.94 -4.55
N PRO A 175 -1.51 6.16 -3.99
CA PRO A 175 -0.50 7.13 -4.40
C PRO A 175 0.90 6.54 -4.31
N CYS A 176 1.69 6.69 -5.37
CA CYS A 176 3.08 6.23 -5.44
C CYS A 176 3.88 7.16 -6.36
N ILE A 177 5.18 6.93 -6.49
CA ILE A 177 6.00 7.67 -7.45
C ILE A 177 5.53 7.38 -8.89
N GLY A 178 5.17 8.43 -9.62
CA GLY A 178 4.71 8.32 -11.01
C GLY A 178 5.86 8.33 -12.01
N ARG A 179 5.57 7.95 -13.27
CA ARG A 179 6.52 8.01 -14.40
C ARG A 179 7.24 9.34 -14.51
N CYS A 180 6.58 10.46 -14.17
CA CYS A 180 7.17 11.80 -14.21
C CYS A 180 8.41 11.96 -13.34
N CYS A 181 8.51 11.18 -12.23
CA CYS A 181 9.57 11.32 -11.23
C CYS A 181 10.38 10.02 -11.00
N PHE A 182 9.88 8.86 -11.46
CA PHE A 182 10.57 7.60 -11.27
C PHE A 182 11.60 7.35 -12.38
N GLU A 183 12.63 8.19 -12.38
CA GLU A 183 13.82 7.99 -13.19
C GLU A 183 14.70 6.89 -12.59
N THR A 184 15.16 5.97 -13.44
CA THR A 184 15.97 4.79 -13.06
C THR A 184 17.09 4.56 -14.07
N ASP A 185 18.04 3.74 -13.68
CA ASP A 185 19.01 3.14 -14.60
C ASP A 185 18.37 1.95 -15.36
N GLY A 186 19.17 1.23 -16.15
CA GLY A 186 18.68 0.12 -16.96
C GLY A 186 18.32 -1.14 -16.18
N ASP A 187 18.71 -1.25 -14.91
CA ASP A 187 18.45 -2.40 -14.04
C ASP A 187 16.95 -2.60 -13.77
N VAL A 188 16.22 -1.53 -13.48
CA VAL A 188 14.76 -1.59 -13.23
C VAL A 188 14.00 -2.03 -14.49
N PRO A 189 14.17 -1.38 -15.69
CA PRO A 189 13.54 -1.87 -16.91
C PRO A 189 13.93 -3.30 -17.29
N ALA A 190 15.17 -3.72 -17.08
CA ALA A 190 15.58 -5.09 -17.34
C ALA A 190 14.81 -6.08 -16.47
N ALA A 191 14.74 -5.83 -15.16
CA ALA A 191 13.98 -6.67 -14.23
C ALA A 191 12.48 -6.74 -14.59
N MET A 192 11.88 -5.63 -15.07
CA MET A 192 10.48 -5.61 -15.50
C MET A 192 10.25 -6.41 -16.78
N ARG A 193 11.18 -6.34 -17.76
CA ARG A 193 11.13 -7.17 -18.99
C ARG A 193 11.25 -8.65 -18.65
N ASP A 194 12.17 -9.00 -17.78
CA ASP A 194 12.35 -10.38 -17.34
C ASP A 194 11.08 -10.94 -16.68
N ALA A 195 10.37 -10.10 -15.93
CA ALA A 195 9.17 -10.49 -15.18
C ALA A 195 7.88 -10.48 -16.02
N LEU A 196 7.64 -9.44 -16.80
CA LEU A 196 6.39 -9.19 -17.52
C LEU A 196 6.50 -9.36 -19.05
N GLY A 197 7.73 -9.50 -19.57
CA GLY A 197 7.95 -9.59 -21.01
C GLY A 197 7.51 -8.31 -21.75
N ALA A 198 6.82 -8.48 -22.86
CA ALA A 198 6.33 -7.39 -23.70
C ALA A 198 5.33 -6.47 -22.96
N ASP A 199 4.61 -6.98 -21.97
CA ASP A 199 3.62 -6.23 -21.19
C ASP A 199 4.26 -5.12 -20.33
N ALA A 200 5.58 -5.18 -20.09
CA ALA A 200 6.31 -4.12 -19.39
C ALA A 200 6.56 -2.88 -20.26
N GLU A 201 6.70 -3.03 -21.58
CA GLU A 201 7.16 -1.96 -22.48
C GLU A 201 6.30 -0.68 -22.44
N PRO A 202 4.96 -0.73 -22.44
CA PRO A 202 4.13 0.48 -22.39
C PRO A 202 4.33 1.31 -21.10
N HIS A 203 4.91 0.70 -20.06
CA HIS A 203 5.13 1.31 -18.76
C HIS A 203 6.54 1.89 -18.56
N MET A 204 7.39 1.80 -19.58
CA MET A 204 8.78 2.24 -19.50
C MET A 204 9.12 3.15 -20.67
N GLU A 205 9.58 4.35 -20.37
CA GLU A 205 9.98 5.34 -21.38
C GLU A 205 11.47 5.62 -21.26
N ARG A 206 12.23 5.42 -22.35
CA ARG A 206 13.64 5.79 -22.38
C ARG A 206 13.82 7.27 -22.65
N ARG A 207 14.58 7.96 -21.79
CA ARG A 207 14.96 9.36 -21.92
C ARG A 207 16.50 9.49 -21.86
N GLY A 208 17.13 9.57 -23.02
CA GLY A 208 18.59 9.56 -23.10
C GLY A 208 19.17 8.24 -22.60
N VAL A 209 19.98 8.29 -21.55
CA VAL A 209 20.61 7.11 -20.92
C VAL A 209 19.79 6.55 -19.75
N LYS A 210 18.74 7.24 -19.32
CA LYS A 210 17.85 6.85 -18.21
C LYS A 210 16.50 6.35 -18.72
N PHE A 211 15.73 5.81 -17.78
CA PHE A 211 14.35 5.37 -18.01
C PHE A 211 13.42 6.02 -17.02
N HIS A 212 12.20 6.30 -17.46
CA HIS A 212 11.09 6.74 -16.63
C HIS A 212 10.05 5.63 -16.58
N VAL A 213 9.78 5.11 -15.37
CA VAL A 213 8.99 3.91 -15.16
C VAL A 213 7.65 4.24 -14.51
N ASP A 214 6.57 3.67 -15.06
CA ASP A 214 5.22 3.73 -14.50
C ASP A 214 5.00 2.54 -13.56
N LEU A 215 5.38 2.71 -12.30
CA LEU A 215 5.27 1.65 -11.29
C LEU A 215 3.81 1.25 -11.03
N ALA A 216 2.88 2.21 -11.04
CA ALA A 216 1.46 1.91 -10.87
C ALA A 216 0.91 1.09 -12.06
N GLY A 217 1.28 1.47 -13.27
CA GLY A 217 0.90 0.73 -14.49
C GLY A 217 1.43 -0.70 -14.50
N LEU A 218 2.68 -0.92 -14.08
CA LEU A 218 3.26 -2.27 -13.95
C LEU A 218 2.53 -3.13 -12.91
N ASN A 219 2.21 -2.56 -11.75
CA ASN A 219 1.43 -3.28 -10.73
C ASN A 219 -0.01 -3.56 -11.20
N ARG A 220 -0.60 -2.63 -11.97
CA ARG A 220 -1.90 -2.88 -12.62
C ARG A 220 -1.82 -4.03 -13.64
N GLN A 221 -0.74 -4.11 -14.39
CA GLN A 221 -0.53 -5.20 -15.35
C GLN A 221 -0.47 -6.56 -14.66
N TRP A 222 0.16 -6.66 -13.47
CA TRP A 222 0.14 -7.86 -12.66
C TRP A 222 -1.27 -8.27 -12.21
N LEU A 223 -2.13 -7.32 -11.82
CA LEU A 223 -3.52 -7.60 -11.47
C LEU A 223 -4.31 -8.15 -12.67
N LEU A 224 -4.11 -7.57 -13.86
CA LEU A 224 -4.73 -8.05 -15.09
C LEU A 224 -4.27 -9.48 -15.44
N ARG A 225 -2.97 -9.76 -15.31
CA ARG A 225 -2.43 -11.12 -15.51
C ARG A 225 -2.97 -12.13 -14.51
N ALA A 226 -3.17 -11.70 -13.28
CA ALA A 226 -3.81 -12.52 -12.24
C ALA A 226 -5.30 -12.79 -12.52
N GLY A 227 -5.91 -12.12 -13.50
CA GLY A 227 -7.28 -12.36 -13.93
C GLY A 227 -8.33 -11.40 -13.34
N LEU A 228 -7.93 -10.29 -12.74
CA LEU A 228 -8.88 -9.26 -12.31
C LEU A 228 -9.48 -8.56 -13.53
N ALA A 229 -10.77 -8.23 -13.45
CA ALA A 229 -11.44 -7.44 -14.47
C ALA A 229 -10.91 -5.99 -14.46
N PRO A 230 -10.66 -5.37 -15.63
CA PRO A 230 -10.12 -4.01 -15.72
C PRO A 230 -10.92 -2.96 -14.94
N GLU A 231 -12.25 -3.10 -14.91
CA GLU A 231 -13.21 -2.24 -14.18
C GLU A 231 -13.17 -2.43 -12.67
N HIS A 232 -12.59 -3.52 -12.18
CA HIS A 232 -12.38 -3.80 -10.76
C HIS A 232 -11.06 -3.20 -10.22
N ILE A 233 -10.28 -2.55 -11.07
CA ILE A 233 -8.97 -2.01 -10.71
C ILE A 233 -8.99 -0.49 -10.78
N GLU A 234 -8.86 0.17 -9.64
CA GLU A 234 -8.67 1.61 -9.56
C GLU A 234 -7.22 2.00 -9.29
N VAL A 235 -6.74 3.03 -9.96
CA VAL A 235 -5.41 3.60 -9.80
C VAL A 235 -5.53 5.06 -9.41
N SER A 236 -4.86 5.48 -8.34
CA SER A 236 -4.94 6.86 -7.85
C SER A 236 -4.44 7.91 -8.85
N GLY A 237 -3.44 7.56 -9.66
CA GLY A 237 -2.80 8.49 -10.60
C GLY A 237 -2.00 9.62 -9.93
N VAL A 238 -1.89 9.63 -8.59
CA VAL A 238 -1.22 10.68 -7.83
C VAL A 238 0.24 10.32 -7.61
N CYS A 239 1.14 11.19 -8.10
CA CYS A 239 2.58 11.04 -7.88
C CYS A 239 3.01 11.65 -6.54
N THR A 240 3.54 10.82 -5.63
CA THR A 240 4.02 11.24 -4.30
C THR A 240 5.17 12.23 -4.39
N ALA A 241 6.09 12.06 -5.33
CA ALA A 241 7.23 12.95 -5.51
C ALA A 241 6.88 14.30 -6.17
N CYS A 242 5.76 14.40 -6.89
CA CYS A 242 5.23 15.68 -7.39
C CYS A 242 4.47 16.45 -6.31
N ARG A 243 4.01 15.77 -5.27
CA ARG A 243 3.22 16.36 -4.18
C ARG A 243 3.87 16.13 -2.81
N PRO A 244 5.12 16.65 -2.60
CA PRO A 244 5.82 16.55 -1.30
C PRO A 244 5.12 17.36 -0.19
N ASP A 245 4.22 18.27 -0.56
CA ASP A 245 3.29 18.96 0.32
C ASP A 245 2.28 17.99 0.97
N LEU A 246 1.85 16.97 0.25
CA LEU A 246 0.86 15.97 0.70
C LEU A 246 1.47 14.63 1.11
N PHE A 247 2.62 14.24 0.56
CA PHE A 247 3.17 12.91 0.75
C PHE A 247 4.62 12.93 1.21
N TRP A 248 4.98 11.94 2.00
CA TRP A 248 6.37 11.58 2.19
C TRP A 248 6.92 10.97 0.90
N SER A 249 8.05 11.46 0.43
CA SER A 249 8.70 10.96 -0.78
C SER A 249 10.18 10.72 -0.52
N HIS A 250 10.63 9.48 -0.67
CA HIS A 250 12.04 9.12 -0.57
C HIS A 250 12.87 9.82 -1.67
N ARG A 251 12.33 9.92 -2.88
CA ARG A 251 12.98 10.58 -4.01
C ARG A 251 13.27 12.06 -3.74
N LYS A 252 12.38 12.73 -2.99
CA LYS A 252 12.50 14.17 -2.71
C LYS A 252 13.22 14.47 -1.40
N MET A 253 13.06 13.64 -0.37
CA MET A 253 13.46 13.93 1.00
C MET A 253 14.61 13.01 1.49
N GLY A 254 14.95 11.96 0.74
CA GLY A 254 15.93 10.96 1.17
C GLY A 254 15.50 10.27 2.46
N ASP A 255 16.45 10.03 3.35
CA ASP A 255 16.22 9.31 4.61
C ASP A 255 15.55 10.14 5.70
N GLN A 256 15.50 11.47 5.52
CA GLN A 256 14.85 12.42 6.44
C GLN A 256 13.32 12.52 6.19
N ARG A 257 12.67 11.41 5.95
CA ARG A 257 11.23 11.33 5.70
C ARG A 257 10.52 10.41 6.66
N GLY A 258 9.26 10.68 6.89
CA GLY A 258 8.31 9.72 7.43
C GLY A 258 7.83 8.73 6.36
N VAL A 259 6.74 8.02 6.65
CA VAL A 259 6.03 7.18 5.70
C VAL A 259 4.51 7.35 5.84
N GLN A 260 3.80 7.18 4.74
CA GLN A 260 2.37 6.98 4.73
C GLN A 260 2.02 5.50 4.83
N ALA A 261 0.77 5.22 5.21
CA ALA A 261 0.23 3.88 5.30
C ALA A 261 -0.94 3.68 4.34
N ALA A 262 -1.10 2.46 3.83
CA ALA A 262 -2.32 1.96 3.24
C ALA A 262 -2.94 0.93 4.20
N VAL A 263 -4.22 1.10 4.52
CA VAL A 263 -4.95 0.29 5.51
C VAL A 263 -6.23 -0.23 4.89
N ILE A 264 -6.56 -1.49 5.17
CA ILE A 264 -7.82 -2.12 4.78
C ILE A 264 -8.29 -3.09 5.86
N ALA A 265 -9.59 -3.19 6.09
CA ALA A 265 -10.18 -4.16 7.00
C ALA A 265 -11.57 -4.61 6.52
N LEU A 266 -11.97 -5.82 6.87
CA LEU A 266 -13.38 -6.20 6.83
C LEU A 266 -14.15 -5.50 7.94
N LYS A 267 -15.43 -5.20 7.70
CA LYS A 267 -16.33 -4.70 8.74
C LYS A 267 -16.53 -5.75 9.82
N GLU A 268 -16.79 -5.31 11.04
CA GLU A 268 -17.36 -6.17 12.06
C GLU A 268 -18.72 -6.71 11.58
N CYS A 269 -18.93 -8.02 11.73
CA CYS A 269 -20.27 -8.57 11.56
C CYS A 269 -21.14 -8.09 12.73
N LEU A 270 -22.21 -7.34 12.43
CA LEU A 270 -23.20 -6.92 13.41
C LEU A 270 -24.00 -8.12 13.89
#